data_3bf1462daec354d6e12da8fdb4051416
#
_entry.id   3bf1462daec354d6e12da8fdb4051416
#
_cell.length_a   1.000
_cell.length_b   1.000
_cell.length_c   1.000
_cell.angle_alpha   90.00
_cell.angle_beta   90.00
_cell.angle_gamma   90.00
#
_symmetry.space_group_name_H-M   'P 1'
#
loop_
_entity.id
_entity.type
_entity.pdbx_description
1 polymer ?
#
loop_
_entity_poly.entity_id
_entity_poly.type
_entity_poly.pdbx_seq_one_letter_code
_entity_poly.pdbx_strand_id
1 'polypeptide(L)'
;DRSSAASDVYKRQVKVLPIYGGQSYGVQIAGLKRGAQIIVGTPGRIIDHLSKGKLDLSELRYLVLDEADEMLKMGFQEDVEEILSQTPETRQTALFSATIPPAIRRISESYLTDPQQIEIETPTTTNANIEQRYVIVNQRSKIDALTRILEVETFEAMILFVRTKQQTEEMADKLRARGYGAAAINGDMVQAQRERTINQLKEGALDILIATDVAARGLDVDRISYVLNYDMPHDPESYVHRIGRTGRAGRTGQALLFVTPRERRMIKQIERVTGQSLEEVKLPSVDDVNETRVRRFNESITHALEDEHLDLFRGFVQLYAADTGVDMVDIAAALAVQTVDDTEDFLLTEELEVEDYQGRQRSFSHGGKRKEGRHQSRSGKDLVSYRIAVGKRHKVTPSSIVGAIANEGGISSADIGHISIRGDHSLVDMPADLPQEVFDNLQKTRISGQLIHLELDPGPPANRPGALKQAKRDKKQKGNYKRPKKYSRKQNHDRSDWKNRNNRKDWNPRSTKSYQPGGKGYSKKNDFSGHKHGKKH
;
A
#
# COMPACT_ATOMS: atom_id res chain seq x y z
N ASP A 1 -16.54 -26.14 -8.44
CA ASP A 1 -17.79 -25.49 -8.00
C ASP A 1 -17.90 -25.55 -6.48
N ARG A 2 -17.59 -24.42 -5.84
CA ARG A 2 -17.60 -24.31 -4.35
C ARG A 2 -19.01 -24.29 -3.78
N SER A 3 -19.98 -23.83 -4.55
CA SER A 3 -21.40 -23.94 -4.23
C SER A 3 -21.85 -25.39 -4.22
N SER A 4 -21.34 -26.20 -5.12
CA SER A 4 -21.56 -27.63 -5.18
C SER A 4 -20.90 -28.36 -4.01
N ALA A 5 -19.64 -28.00 -3.65
CA ALA A 5 -18.95 -28.58 -2.50
C ALA A 5 -19.65 -28.25 -1.16
N ALA A 6 -20.10 -27.02 -0.96
CA ALA A 6 -20.88 -26.64 0.21
C ALA A 6 -22.25 -27.35 0.25
N SER A 7 -22.91 -27.52 -0.90
CA SER A 7 -24.15 -28.28 -1.05
C SER A 7 -23.93 -29.79 -0.79
N ASP A 8 -22.81 -30.34 -1.25
CA ASP A 8 -22.46 -31.75 -1.01
C ASP A 8 -22.09 -32.03 0.44
N VAL A 9 -21.40 -31.12 1.11
CA VAL A 9 -21.12 -31.18 2.55
C VAL A 9 -22.43 -31.16 3.36
N TYR A 10 -23.38 -30.32 2.97
CA TYR A 10 -24.70 -30.28 3.59
C TYR A 10 -25.48 -31.61 3.38
N LYS A 11 -25.42 -32.17 2.18
CA LYS A 11 -26.05 -33.46 1.85
C LYS A 11 -25.40 -34.64 2.57
N ARG A 12 -24.11 -34.56 2.92
CA ARG A 12 -23.38 -35.62 3.65
C ARG A 12 -23.46 -35.49 5.18
N GLN A 13 -24.25 -34.55 5.71
CA GLN A 13 -24.44 -34.31 7.15
C GLN A 13 -23.17 -33.86 7.90
N VAL A 14 -22.09 -33.49 7.22
CA VAL A 14 -20.89 -32.92 7.84
C VAL A 14 -21.11 -31.43 8.12
N LYS A 15 -20.92 -31.04 9.37
CA LYS A 15 -21.09 -29.65 9.81
C LYS A 15 -19.76 -28.94 9.72
N VAL A 16 -19.69 -27.93 8.89
CA VAL A 16 -18.53 -27.01 8.76
C VAL A 16 -18.82 -25.72 9.50
N LEU A 17 -17.88 -25.27 10.31
CA LEU A 17 -17.99 -24.02 11.07
C LEU A 17 -16.82 -23.09 10.73
N PRO A 18 -17.09 -21.93 10.16
CA PRO A 18 -16.10 -20.88 10.02
C PRO A 18 -15.90 -20.13 11.36
N ILE A 19 -14.64 -19.96 11.77
CA ILE A 19 -14.23 -19.25 13.00
C ILE A 19 -13.20 -18.18 12.64
N TYR A 20 -13.61 -16.90 12.58
CA TYR A 20 -12.74 -15.78 12.19
C TYR A 20 -13.07 -14.51 12.96
N GLY A 21 -12.14 -13.55 12.92
CA GLY A 21 -12.28 -12.25 13.56
C GLY A 21 -13.42 -11.41 12.95
N GLY A 22 -14.05 -10.55 13.76
CA GLY A 22 -15.16 -9.67 13.30
C GLY A 22 -16.54 -10.31 13.26
N GLN A 23 -16.64 -11.66 13.26
CA GLN A 23 -17.91 -12.36 13.39
C GLN A 23 -18.36 -12.45 14.86
N SER A 24 -19.70 -12.45 15.11
CA SER A 24 -20.26 -12.59 16.44
C SER A 24 -19.83 -13.89 17.13
N TYR A 25 -19.36 -13.79 18.37
CA TYR A 25 -19.03 -14.93 19.22
C TYR A 25 -20.19 -15.89 19.41
N GLY A 26 -21.41 -15.37 19.56
CA GLY A 26 -22.61 -16.17 19.78
C GLY A 26 -22.85 -17.20 18.68
N VAL A 27 -22.65 -16.80 17.42
CA VAL A 27 -22.79 -17.67 16.25
C VAL A 27 -21.75 -18.79 16.27
N GLN A 28 -20.48 -18.44 16.55
CA GLN A 28 -19.38 -19.41 16.61
C GLN A 28 -19.55 -20.40 17.77
N ILE A 29 -19.88 -19.90 18.97
CA ILE A 29 -20.12 -20.75 20.15
C ILE A 29 -21.33 -21.68 19.93
N ALA A 30 -22.42 -21.18 19.32
CA ALA A 30 -23.56 -22.02 18.98
C ALA A 30 -23.20 -23.09 17.95
N GLY A 31 -22.33 -22.78 16.98
CA GLY A 31 -21.81 -23.75 16.01
C GLY A 31 -20.97 -24.84 16.67
N LEU A 32 -20.05 -24.46 17.57
CA LEU A 32 -19.23 -25.40 18.35
C LEU A 32 -20.10 -26.32 19.22
N LYS A 33 -21.09 -25.79 19.95
CA LYS A 33 -22.02 -26.58 20.77
C LYS A 33 -22.87 -27.55 19.94
N ARG A 34 -23.14 -27.24 18.66
CA ARG A 34 -23.87 -28.16 17.75
C ARG A 34 -22.99 -29.29 17.22
N GLY A 35 -21.71 -29.35 17.61
CA GLY A 35 -20.79 -30.42 17.22
C GLY A 35 -20.37 -30.30 15.76
N ALA A 36 -19.71 -29.17 15.38
CA ALA A 36 -19.08 -29.04 14.09
C ALA A 36 -17.88 -30.00 13.98
N GLN A 37 -17.83 -30.80 12.90
CA GLN A 37 -16.76 -31.72 12.64
C GLN A 37 -15.59 -31.12 11.89
N ILE A 38 -15.84 -30.09 11.09
CA ILE A 38 -14.79 -29.34 10.37
C ILE A 38 -14.83 -27.88 10.84
N ILE A 39 -13.70 -27.42 11.33
CA ILE A 39 -13.53 -26.04 11.74
C ILE A 39 -12.54 -25.39 10.77
N VAL A 40 -12.95 -24.27 10.15
CA VAL A 40 -12.09 -23.46 9.30
C VAL A 40 -11.89 -22.12 10.00
N GLY A 41 -10.66 -21.79 10.39
CA GLY A 41 -10.46 -20.64 11.23
C GLY A 41 -9.18 -19.86 10.96
N THR A 42 -9.18 -18.58 11.39
CA THR A 42 -7.97 -17.76 11.43
C THR A 42 -7.25 -17.96 12.77
N PRO A 43 -5.88 -17.97 12.80
CA PRO A 43 -5.12 -18.34 14.00
C PRO A 43 -5.57 -17.60 15.26
N GLY A 44 -5.54 -16.28 15.28
CA GLY A 44 -5.86 -15.50 16.47
C GLY A 44 -7.30 -15.75 17.02
N ARG A 45 -8.30 -16.05 16.18
CA ARG A 45 -9.66 -16.37 16.67
C ARG A 45 -9.77 -17.81 17.19
N ILE A 46 -9.00 -18.73 16.62
CA ILE A 46 -8.88 -20.11 17.15
C ILE A 46 -8.28 -20.07 18.56
N ILE A 47 -7.15 -19.36 18.75
CA ILE A 47 -6.49 -19.18 20.06
C ILE A 47 -7.45 -18.53 21.07
N ASP A 48 -8.21 -17.54 20.68
CA ASP A 48 -9.17 -16.88 21.53
C ASP A 48 -10.30 -17.83 22.00
N HIS A 49 -10.74 -18.78 21.17
CA HIS A 49 -11.68 -19.84 21.59
C HIS A 49 -11.03 -20.90 22.46
N LEU A 50 -9.76 -21.27 22.19
CA LEU A 50 -8.98 -22.19 23.01
C LEU A 50 -8.75 -21.62 24.42
N SER A 51 -8.27 -20.39 24.51
CA SER A 51 -8.00 -19.69 25.78
C SER A 51 -9.24 -19.51 26.66
N LYS A 52 -10.42 -19.40 26.02
CA LYS A 52 -11.73 -19.32 26.71
C LYS A 52 -12.37 -20.68 26.99
N GLY A 53 -11.70 -21.78 26.67
CA GLY A 53 -12.23 -23.14 26.84
C GLY A 53 -13.52 -23.40 26.06
N LYS A 54 -13.73 -22.72 24.91
CA LYS A 54 -14.88 -22.93 24.04
C LYS A 54 -14.60 -23.87 22.89
N LEU A 55 -13.34 -24.03 22.53
CA LEU A 55 -12.83 -25.00 21.57
C LEU A 55 -11.86 -25.93 22.29
N ASP A 56 -11.97 -27.19 22.02
CA ASP A 56 -11.06 -28.24 22.48
C ASP A 56 -10.51 -28.97 21.26
N LEU A 57 -9.20 -29.08 21.16
CA LEU A 57 -8.49 -29.75 20.08
C LEU A 57 -7.83 -31.05 20.53
N SER A 58 -8.07 -31.51 21.76
CA SER A 58 -7.44 -32.72 22.33
C SER A 58 -7.70 -34.01 21.55
N GLU A 59 -8.79 -34.09 20.79
CA GLU A 59 -9.16 -35.23 19.94
C GLU A 59 -9.03 -34.92 18.43
N LEU A 60 -8.26 -33.91 18.08
CA LEU A 60 -8.08 -33.51 16.67
C LEU A 60 -7.37 -34.64 15.90
N ARG A 61 -7.96 -35.07 14.78
CA ARG A 61 -7.39 -36.10 13.91
C ARG A 61 -6.64 -35.54 12.71
N TYR A 62 -7.11 -34.44 12.16
CA TYR A 62 -6.56 -33.81 10.96
C TYR A 62 -6.39 -32.34 11.18
N LEU A 63 -5.21 -31.84 10.90
CA LEU A 63 -4.89 -30.40 10.89
C LEU A 63 -4.41 -30.02 9.51
N VAL A 64 -4.98 -28.95 8.98
CA VAL A 64 -4.55 -28.37 7.69
C VAL A 64 -4.09 -26.95 7.92
N LEU A 65 -2.87 -26.64 7.53
CA LEU A 65 -2.33 -25.29 7.41
C LEU A 65 -2.32 -24.93 5.93
N ASP A 66 -3.12 -23.95 5.55
CA ASP A 66 -3.23 -23.49 4.16
C ASP A 66 -2.65 -22.07 4.02
N GLU A 67 -2.01 -21.76 2.89
CA GLU A 67 -1.27 -20.52 2.67
C GLU A 67 -0.26 -20.23 3.81
N ALA A 68 0.50 -21.26 4.24
CA ALA A 68 1.34 -21.16 5.45
C ALA A 68 2.42 -20.07 5.34
N ASP A 69 3.05 -19.89 4.17
CA ASP A 69 4.00 -18.81 3.91
C ASP A 69 3.38 -17.42 4.09
N GLU A 70 2.13 -17.26 3.69
CA GLU A 70 1.40 -16.02 3.85
C GLU A 70 1.02 -15.75 5.32
N MET A 71 0.62 -16.79 6.07
CA MET A 71 0.40 -16.66 7.51
C MET A 71 1.65 -16.17 8.24
N LEU A 72 2.84 -16.68 7.87
CA LEU A 72 4.10 -16.24 8.46
C LEU A 72 4.46 -14.80 8.06
N LYS A 73 4.27 -14.42 6.80
CA LYS A 73 4.47 -13.03 6.34
C LYS A 73 3.57 -12.04 7.11
N MET A 74 2.39 -12.49 7.56
CA MET A 74 1.47 -11.71 8.40
C MET A 74 1.86 -11.67 9.88
N GLY A 75 2.89 -12.40 10.30
CA GLY A 75 3.34 -12.46 11.68
C GLY A 75 2.61 -13.47 12.56
N PHE A 76 1.83 -14.40 11.99
CA PHE A 76 1.10 -15.44 12.74
C PHE A 76 1.95 -16.66 13.10
N GLN A 77 3.28 -16.56 13.05
CA GLN A 77 4.15 -17.69 13.36
C GLN A 77 3.89 -18.21 14.77
N GLU A 78 3.93 -17.34 15.78
CA GLU A 78 3.72 -17.68 17.18
C GLU A 78 2.33 -18.25 17.41
N ASP A 79 1.30 -17.67 16.77
CA ASP A 79 -0.07 -18.12 16.85
C ASP A 79 -0.22 -19.56 16.28
N VAL A 80 0.41 -19.85 15.16
CA VAL A 80 0.39 -21.18 14.53
C VAL A 80 1.09 -22.21 15.43
N GLU A 81 2.26 -21.86 15.98
CA GLU A 81 3.02 -22.71 16.89
C GLU A 81 2.23 -22.97 18.18
N GLU A 82 1.52 -21.98 18.73
CA GLU A 82 0.63 -22.13 19.89
C GLU A 82 -0.51 -23.11 19.61
N ILE A 83 -1.20 -22.99 18.46
CA ILE A 83 -2.25 -23.93 18.08
C ILE A 83 -1.70 -25.34 17.95
N LEU A 84 -0.57 -25.51 17.25
CA LEU A 84 0.07 -26.80 17.05
C LEU A 84 0.43 -27.49 18.36
N SER A 85 0.90 -26.72 19.35
CA SER A 85 1.26 -27.24 20.68
C SER A 85 0.07 -27.76 21.50
N GLN A 86 -1.15 -27.32 21.18
CA GLN A 86 -2.38 -27.75 21.87
C GLN A 86 -3.11 -28.91 21.17
N THR A 87 -2.51 -29.50 20.15
CA THR A 87 -3.09 -30.58 19.37
C THR A 87 -2.37 -31.92 19.64
N PRO A 88 -3.05 -33.09 19.56
CA PRO A 88 -2.46 -34.41 19.83
C PRO A 88 -1.28 -34.68 18.86
N GLU A 89 -0.26 -35.41 19.34
CA GLU A 89 0.85 -35.86 18.50
C GLU A 89 0.41 -36.87 17.43
N THR A 90 -0.69 -37.61 17.71
CA THR A 90 -1.25 -38.62 16.81
C THR A 90 -2.02 -38.05 15.61
N ARG A 91 -2.18 -36.70 15.55
CA ARG A 91 -2.89 -36.07 14.43
C ARG A 91 -2.11 -36.24 13.12
N GLN A 92 -2.83 -36.31 12.02
CA GLN A 92 -2.23 -36.10 10.69
C GLN A 92 -2.22 -34.62 10.37
N THR A 93 -1.05 -34.08 9.98
CA THR A 93 -0.90 -32.67 9.61
C THR A 93 -0.62 -32.56 8.12
N ALA A 94 -1.35 -31.69 7.43
CA ALA A 94 -1.06 -31.28 6.06
C ALA A 94 -0.74 -29.79 6.03
N LEU A 95 0.39 -29.43 5.40
CA LEU A 95 0.84 -28.06 5.22
C LEU A 95 0.87 -27.73 3.75
N PHE A 96 0.09 -26.74 3.34
CA PHE A 96 0.05 -26.22 1.99
C PHE A 96 0.71 -24.85 1.97
N SER A 97 1.64 -24.64 1.06
CA SER A 97 2.39 -23.39 0.90
C SER A 97 2.85 -23.22 -0.54
N ALA A 98 2.79 -22.02 -1.07
CA ALA A 98 3.32 -21.72 -2.40
C ALA A 98 4.85 -21.67 -2.39
N THR A 99 5.46 -21.32 -1.25
CA THR A 99 6.91 -21.23 -1.05
C THR A 99 7.32 -21.94 0.24
N ILE A 100 8.57 -22.42 0.30
CA ILE A 100 9.11 -23.08 1.52
C ILE A 100 10.30 -22.26 2.07
N PRO A 101 10.03 -21.06 2.65
CA PRO A 101 11.07 -20.30 3.33
C PRO A 101 11.58 -21.04 4.57
N PRO A 102 12.75 -20.64 5.13
CA PRO A 102 13.33 -21.31 6.30
C PRO A 102 12.40 -21.45 7.50
N ALA A 103 11.47 -20.52 7.69
CA ALA A 103 10.50 -20.57 8.77
C ALA A 103 9.45 -21.68 8.56
N ILE A 104 8.93 -21.86 7.34
CA ILE A 104 8.03 -22.98 7.01
C ILE A 104 8.75 -24.31 7.17
N ARG A 105 9.99 -24.42 6.69
CA ARG A 105 10.80 -25.63 6.87
C ARG A 105 10.94 -25.98 8.36
N ARG A 106 11.20 -25.00 9.22
CA ARG A 106 11.31 -25.19 10.66
C ARG A 106 10.00 -25.69 11.27
N ILE A 107 8.85 -25.11 10.90
CA ILE A 107 7.53 -25.59 11.36
C ILE A 107 7.31 -27.02 10.89
N SER A 108 7.63 -27.34 9.64
CA SER A 108 7.52 -28.71 9.12
C SER A 108 8.39 -29.69 9.91
N GLU A 109 9.65 -29.36 10.16
CA GLU A 109 10.59 -30.22 10.92
C GLU A 109 10.19 -30.38 12.39
N SER A 110 9.58 -29.36 13.01
CA SER A 110 9.23 -29.38 14.43
C SER A 110 7.88 -30.03 14.74
N TYR A 111 6.91 -29.94 13.83
CA TYR A 111 5.52 -30.31 14.11
C TYR A 111 4.93 -31.38 13.19
N LEU A 112 5.61 -31.80 12.13
CA LEU A 112 5.19 -32.89 11.28
C LEU A 112 6.08 -34.13 11.55
N THR A 113 5.45 -35.27 11.66
CA THR A 113 6.14 -36.54 11.87
C THR A 113 6.32 -37.26 10.54
N ASP A 114 7.56 -37.48 10.13
CA ASP A 114 7.94 -38.11 8.85
C ASP A 114 7.18 -37.56 7.63
N PRO A 115 7.26 -36.23 7.40
CA PRO A 115 6.45 -35.59 6.36
C PRO A 115 6.90 -36.02 4.96
N GLN A 116 5.95 -36.37 4.12
CA GLN A 116 6.18 -36.52 2.69
C GLN A 116 6.04 -35.16 2.01
N GLN A 117 7.07 -34.74 1.31
CA GLN A 117 7.04 -33.54 0.48
C GLN A 117 6.48 -33.89 -0.90
N ILE A 118 5.36 -33.27 -1.24
CA ILE A 118 4.76 -33.35 -2.58
C ILE A 118 4.94 -32.00 -3.23
N GLU A 119 5.83 -31.94 -4.21
CA GLU A 119 6.06 -30.74 -5.00
C GLU A 119 5.28 -30.87 -6.31
N ILE A 120 4.36 -29.93 -6.53
CA ILE A 120 3.67 -29.82 -7.81
C ILE A 120 4.47 -28.82 -8.63
N GLU A 121 5.25 -29.33 -9.57
CA GLU A 121 5.81 -28.47 -10.61
C GLU A 121 4.62 -27.81 -11.33
N THR A 122 4.29 -26.61 -10.93
CA THR A 122 3.29 -25.82 -11.66
C THR A 122 3.97 -25.46 -12.99
N PRO A 123 3.54 -26.05 -14.11
CA PRO A 123 3.95 -25.48 -15.39
C PRO A 123 3.56 -24.01 -15.29
N THR A 124 4.36 -23.11 -15.80
CA THR A 124 4.21 -21.65 -15.89
C THR A 124 2.82 -21.22 -16.41
N THR A 125 1.94 -22.17 -16.61
CA THR A 125 0.60 -22.08 -17.20
C THR A 125 -0.48 -21.46 -16.30
N THR A 126 -0.32 -21.38 -14.99
CA THR A 126 -1.36 -20.77 -14.12
C THR A 126 -1.57 -19.29 -14.42
N ASN A 127 -0.56 -18.64 -14.97
CA ASN A 127 -0.66 -17.25 -15.42
C ASN A 127 -0.83 -17.10 -16.94
N ALA A 128 -0.84 -18.24 -17.68
CA ALA A 128 -0.94 -18.21 -19.15
C ALA A 128 -2.22 -17.56 -19.68
N ASN A 129 -3.27 -17.56 -18.86
CA ASN A 129 -4.54 -16.92 -19.19
C ASN A 129 -4.62 -15.45 -18.74
N ILE A 130 -3.55 -14.90 -18.14
CA ILE A 130 -3.51 -13.52 -17.66
C ILE A 130 -2.52 -12.75 -18.54
N GLU A 131 -3.05 -11.79 -19.28
CA GLU A 131 -2.25 -10.80 -19.99
C GLU A 131 -1.60 -9.84 -18.99
N GLN A 132 -0.25 -9.81 -18.95
CA GLN A 132 0.49 -9.03 -17.96
C GLN A 132 1.18 -7.84 -18.62
N ARG A 133 0.75 -6.65 -18.26
CA ARG A 133 1.24 -5.39 -18.81
C ARG A 133 1.78 -4.49 -17.71
N TYR A 134 2.70 -3.60 -18.04
CA TYR A 134 3.10 -2.53 -17.13
C TYR A 134 3.21 -1.19 -17.85
N VAL A 135 3.03 -0.13 -17.09
CA VAL A 135 3.16 1.25 -17.58
C VAL A 135 4.08 2.04 -16.64
N ILE A 136 4.95 2.86 -17.22
CA ILE A 136 5.85 3.70 -16.45
C ILE A 136 5.16 5.03 -16.18
N VAL A 137 4.97 5.34 -14.89
CA VAL A 137 4.29 6.56 -14.45
C VAL A 137 5.05 7.22 -13.31
N ASN A 138 5.01 8.54 -13.25
CA ASN A 138 5.50 9.28 -12.10
C ASN A 138 4.50 9.18 -10.94
N GLN A 139 5.00 9.19 -9.70
CA GLN A 139 4.14 9.07 -8.52
C GLN A 139 3.02 10.13 -8.47
N ARG A 140 3.28 11.33 -8.99
CA ARG A 140 2.31 12.44 -8.99
C ARG A 140 1.22 12.27 -10.03
N SER A 141 1.53 11.62 -11.14
CA SER A 141 0.62 11.43 -12.28
C SER A 141 -0.16 10.12 -12.24
N LYS A 142 0.00 9.30 -11.16
CA LYS A 142 -0.64 7.98 -11.07
C LYS A 142 -2.17 8.05 -11.12
N ILE A 143 -2.78 9.06 -10.48
CA ILE A 143 -4.24 9.18 -10.46
C ILE A 143 -4.79 9.57 -11.84
N ASP A 144 -4.12 10.47 -12.53
CA ASP A 144 -4.53 10.91 -13.87
C ASP A 144 -4.31 9.78 -14.89
N ALA A 145 -3.18 9.04 -14.75
CA ALA A 145 -2.94 7.83 -15.53
C ALA A 145 -4.03 6.77 -15.30
N LEU A 146 -4.43 6.55 -14.03
CA LEU A 146 -5.52 5.63 -13.69
C LEU A 146 -6.82 6.05 -14.37
N THR A 147 -7.18 7.33 -14.30
CA THR A 147 -8.42 7.83 -14.90
C THR A 147 -8.44 7.60 -16.41
N ARG A 148 -7.34 7.89 -17.13
CA ARG A 148 -7.23 7.64 -18.57
C ARG A 148 -7.37 6.15 -18.92
N ILE A 149 -6.77 5.28 -18.11
CA ILE A 149 -6.89 3.83 -18.32
C ILE A 149 -8.32 3.37 -18.09
N LEU A 150 -9.00 3.84 -17.04
CA LEU A 150 -10.40 3.49 -16.78
C LEU A 150 -11.36 3.95 -17.86
N GLU A 151 -11.00 5.01 -18.60
CA GLU A 151 -11.80 5.47 -19.71
C GLU A 151 -11.63 4.63 -20.98
N VAL A 152 -10.46 4.08 -21.22
CA VAL A 152 -10.16 3.35 -22.47
C VAL A 152 -10.34 1.84 -22.31
N GLU A 153 -9.93 1.29 -21.16
CA GLU A 153 -9.99 -0.14 -20.92
C GLU A 153 -11.43 -0.63 -20.65
N THR A 154 -11.71 -1.84 -21.09
CA THR A 154 -13.00 -2.51 -20.84
C THR A 154 -12.79 -3.65 -19.84
N PHE A 155 -13.62 -3.71 -18.82
CA PHE A 155 -13.58 -4.77 -17.80
C PHE A 155 -14.98 -5.04 -17.26
N GLU A 156 -15.23 -6.26 -16.79
CA GLU A 156 -16.47 -6.61 -16.09
C GLU A 156 -16.43 -6.13 -14.64
N ALA A 157 -15.32 -6.42 -13.94
CA ALA A 157 -14.98 -5.86 -12.63
C ALA A 157 -13.46 -5.76 -12.50
N MET A 158 -13.01 -4.75 -11.76
CA MET A 158 -11.60 -4.48 -11.49
C MET A 158 -11.29 -4.54 -10.01
N ILE A 159 -10.14 -5.12 -9.66
CA ILE A 159 -9.54 -4.94 -8.35
C ILE A 159 -8.29 -4.05 -8.47
N LEU A 160 -8.26 -2.98 -7.66
CA LEU A 160 -7.17 -2.01 -7.59
C LEU A 160 -6.37 -2.22 -6.31
N PHE A 161 -5.10 -2.58 -6.42
CA PHE A 161 -4.22 -2.78 -5.28
C PHE A 161 -3.46 -1.51 -4.91
N VAL A 162 -3.64 -1.06 -3.66
CA VAL A 162 -2.91 0.06 -3.05
C VAL A 162 -2.16 -0.39 -1.81
N ARG A 163 -1.15 0.40 -1.39
CA ARG A 163 -0.24 0.02 -0.31
C ARG A 163 -0.86 0.14 1.07
N THR A 164 -1.65 1.17 1.34
CA THR A 164 -2.15 1.48 2.68
C THR A 164 -3.67 1.49 2.75
N LYS A 165 -4.21 1.18 3.94
CA LYS A 165 -5.65 1.21 4.19
C LYS A 165 -6.28 2.60 4.01
N GLN A 166 -5.59 3.67 4.42
CA GLN A 166 -6.05 5.03 4.19
C GLN A 166 -6.19 5.33 2.69
N GLN A 167 -5.21 4.89 1.90
CA GLN A 167 -5.23 5.08 0.45
C GLN A 167 -6.39 4.33 -0.23
N THR A 168 -6.91 3.23 0.36
CA THR A 168 -8.10 2.55 -0.18
C THR A 168 -9.32 3.46 -0.16
N GLU A 169 -9.56 4.16 0.95
CA GLU A 169 -10.69 5.08 1.10
C GLU A 169 -10.53 6.33 0.21
N GLU A 170 -9.35 6.96 0.27
CA GLU A 170 -9.05 8.13 -0.56
C GLU A 170 -9.23 7.86 -2.07
N MET A 171 -8.83 6.67 -2.51
CA MET A 171 -8.96 6.28 -3.92
C MET A 171 -10.42 5.98 -4.28
N ALA A 172 -11.15 5.28 -3.40
CA ALA A 172 -12.57 5.02 -3.60
C ALA A 172 -13.37 6.34 -3.71
N ASP A 173 -13.09 7.30 -2.83
CA ASP A 173 -13.74 8.62 -2.88
C ASP A 173 -13.44 9.36 -4.20
N LYS A 174 -12.19 9.36 -4.63
CA LYS A 174 -11.77 10.00 -5.89
C LYS A 174 -12.43 9.37 -7.12
N LEU A 175 -12.57 8.04 -7.13
CA LEU A 175 -13.21 7.34 -8.25
C LEU A 175 -14.72 7.54 -8.25
N ARG A 176 -15.36 7.52 -7.08
CA ARG A 176 -16.81 7.83 -6.96
C ARG A 176 -17.13 9.25 -7.41
N ALA A 177 -16.28 10.22 -7.04
CA ALA A 177 -16.43 11.60 -7.50
C ALA A 177 -16.33 11.75 -9.04
N ARG A 178 -15.78 10.74 -9.72
CA ARG A 178 -15.69 10.66 -11.19
C ARG A 178 -16.76 9.74 -11.82
N GLY A 179 -17.77 9.36 -11.05
CA GLY A 179 -18.88 8.55 -11.54
C GLY A 179 -18.65 7.03 -11.55
N TYR A 180 -17.50 6.52 -11.07
CA TYR A 180 -17.24 5.08 -11.06
C TYR A 180 -17.90 4.39 -9.85
N GLY A 181 -18.49 3.23 -10.07
CA GLY A 181 -18.97 2.34 -9.01
C GLY A 181 -17.81 1.73 -8.22
N ALA A 182 -17.22 2.49 -7.28
CA ALA A 182 -16.00 2.14 -6.58
C ALA A 182 -16.20 2.01 -5.06
N ALA A 183 -15.60 0.99 -4.43
CA ALA A 183 -15.59 0.82 -2.98
C ALA A 183 -14.25 0.35 -2.46
N ALA A 184 -13.91 0.80 -1.24
CA ALA A 184 -12.74 0.36 -0.50
C ALA A 184 -13.01 -0.95 0.25
N ILE A 185 -11.96 -1.78 0.38
CA ILE A 185 -11.92 -2.90 1.31
C ILE A 185 -10.57 -2.92 2.03
N ASN A 186 -10.61 -2.87 3.36
CA ASN A 186 -9.41 -2.86 4.19
C ASN A 186 -9.61 -3.62 5.50
N GLY A 187 -8.52 -3.78 6.28
CA GLY A 187 -8.54 -4.58 7.51
C GLY A 187 -9.36 -3.99 8.66
N ASP A 188 -9.68 -2.69 8.64
CA ASP A 188 -10.45 -2.02 9.70
C ASP A 188 -11.96 -2.15 9.47
N MET A 189 -12.38 -2.59 8.28
CA MET A 189 -13.78 -2.74 7.91
C MET A 189 -14.45 -3.85 8.72
N VAL A 190 -15.65 -3.58 9.23
CA VAL A 190 -16.47 -4.58 9.90
C VAL A 190 -16.85 -5.70 8.90
N GLN A 191 -16.77 -6.95 9.35
CA GLN A 191 -16.96 -8.13 8.48
C GLN A 191 -18.28 -8.10 7.70
N ALA A 192 -19.38 -7.70 8.34
CA ALA A 192 -20.68 -7.59 7.65
C ALA A 192 -20.67 -6.55 6.50
N GLN A 193 -19.92 -5.47 6.66
CA GLN A 193 -19.74 -4.47 5.59
C GLN A 193 -18.86 -5.03 4.47
N ARG A 194 -17.78 -5.75 4.83
CA ARG A 194 -16.90 -6.41 3.86
C ARG A 194 -17.69 -7.40 2.99
N GLU A 195 -18.50 -8.27 3.62
CA GLU A 195 -19.33 -9.24 2.91
C GLU A 195 -20.35 -8.55 1.99
N ARG A 196 -20.97 -7.46 2.44
CA ARG A 196 -21.88 -6.65 1.64
C ARG A 196 -21.19 -6.06 0.41
N THR A 197 -20.00 -5.46 0.59
CA THR A 197 -19.22 -4.90 -0.52
C THR A 197 -18.82 -5.97 -1.55
N ILE A 198 -18.42 -7.17 -1.07
CA ILE A 198 -18.09 -8.28 -1.96
C ILE A 198 -19.32 -8.76 -2.74
N ASN A 199 -20.48 -8.82 -2.10
CA ASN A 199 -21.72 -9.20 -2.78
C ASN A 199 -22.13 -8.16 -3.84
N GLN A 200 -22.01 -6.87 -3.54
CA GLN A 200 -22.24 -5.80 -4.52
C GLN A 200 -21.32 -5.95 -5.74
N LEU A 201 -20.04 -6.30 -5.54
CA LEU A 201 -19.12 -6.57 -6.63
C LEU A 201 -19.54 -7.80 -7.45
N LYS A 202 -20.00 -8.87 -6.81
CA LYS A 202 -20.50 -10.09 -7.47
C LYS A 202 -21.75 -9.84 -8.30
N GLU A 203 -22.65 -9.02 -7.78
CA GLU A 203 -23.96 -8.70 -8.38
C GLU A 203 -23.88 -7.61 -9.47
N GLY A 204 -22.72 -6.96 -9.65
CA GLY A 204 -22.53 -5.90 -10.64
C GLY A 204 -23.06 -4.53 -10.21
N ALA A 205 -23.41 -4.35 -8.93
CA ALA A 205 -23.73 -3.05 -8.35
C ALA A 205 -22.45 -2.22 -8.03
N LEU A 206 -21.30 -2.83 -8.17
CA LEU A 206 -19.98 -2.24 -7.97
C LEU A 206 -19.03 -2.78 -9.05
N ASP A 207 -18.22 -1.92 -9.65
CA ASP A 207 -17.31 -2.31 -10.73
C ASP A 207 -15.83 -2.30 -10.29
N ILE A 208 -15.46 -1.43 -9.35
CA ILE A 208 -14.07 -1.26 -8.92
C ILE A 208 -13.96 -1.50 -7.41
N LEU A 209 -13.13 -2.48 -7.03
CA LEU A 209 -12.79 -2.75 -5.65
C LEU A 209 -11.37 -2.28 -5.35
N ILE A 210 -11.19 -1.36 -4.41
CA ILE A 210 -9.88 -0.89 -3.99
C ILE A 210 -9.47 -1.62 -2.71
N ALA A 211 -8.34 -2.32 -2.75
CA ALA A 211 -7.92 -3.21 -1.67
C ALA A 211 -6.45 -3.10 -1.31
N THR A 212 -6.12 -3.45 -0.07
CA THR A 212 -4.75 -3.82 0.32
C THR A 212 -4.54 -5.33 0.13
N ASP A 213 -3.27 -5.79 0.08
CA ASP A 213 -2.94 -7.20 -0.04
C ASP A 213 -3.68 -8.07 0.99
N VAL A 214 -3.64 -7.65 2.25
CA VAL A 214 -4.30 -8.37 3.37
C VAL A 214 -5.81 -8.45 3.17
N ALA A 215 -6.44 -7.37 2.75
CA ALA A 215 -7.88 -7.31 2.58
C ALA A 215 -8.37 -8.06 1.34
N ALA A 216 -7.56 -8.18 0.31
CA ALA A 216 -7.89 -8.91 -0.91
C ALA A 216 -7.75 -10.43 -0.80
N ARG A 217 -7.10 -10.91 0.28
CA ARG A 217 -6.95 -12.35 0.49
C ARG A 217 -8.28 -13.06 0.65
N GLY A 218 -8.37 -14.26 0.08
CA GLY A 218 -9.60 -15.05 0.11
C GLY A 218 -10.75 -14.45 -0.70
N LEU A 219 -10.55 -13.33 -1.41
CA LEU A 219 -11.53 -12.84 -2.36
C LEU A 219 -11.67 -13.83 -3.51
N ASP A 220 -12.88 -14.32 -3.68
CA ASP A 220 -13.28 -15.24 -4.72
C ASP A 220 -14.49 -14.65 -5.44
N VAL A 221 -14.19 -13.93 -6.51
CA VAL A 221 -15.18 -13.23 -7.34
C VAL A 221 -14.80 -13.48 -8.79
N ASP A 222 -15.57 -14.36 -9.46
CA ASP A 222 -15.29 -14.78 -10.84
C ASP A 222 -15.43 -13.64 -11.84
N ARG A 223 -16.19 -12.60 -11.50
CA ARG A 223 -16.41 -11.42 -12.33
C ARG A 223 -15.16 -10.54 -12.49
N ILE A 224 -14.13 -10.70 -11.62
CA ILE A 224 -12.91 -9.89 -11.73
C ILE A 224 -12.15 -10.27 -12.99
N SER A 225 -12.26 -9.43 -14.01
CA SER A 225 -11.55 -9.59 -15.29
C SER A 225 -10.26 -8.77 -15.35
N TYR A 226 -10.08 -7.78 -14.46
CA TYR A 226 -8.96 -6.86 -14.48
C TYR A 226 -8.33 -6.67 -13.09
N VAL A 227 -7.00 -6.77 -13.02
CA VAL A 227 -6.22 -6.48 -11.80
C VAL A 227 -5.29 -5.31 -12.07
N LEU A 228 -5.47 -4.21 -11.35
CA LEU A 228 -4.56 -3.06 -11.45
C LEU A 228 -3.72 -2.93 -10.19
N ASN A 229 -2.40 -3.06 -10.33
CA ASN A 229 -1.44 -2.80 -9.27
C ASN A 229 -1.05 -1.32 -9.28
N TYR A 230 -1.81 -0.48 -8.60
CA TYR A 230 -1.53 0.96 -8.48
C TYR A 230 -0.21 1.23 -7.74
N ASP A 231 0.08 0.43 -6.73
CA ASP A 231 1.36 0.43 -6.05
C ASP A 231 2.11 -0.88 -6.27
N MET A 232 3.41 -0.74 -6.52
CA MET A 232 4.32 -1.87 -6.65
C MET A 232 4.19 -2.81 -5.44
N PRO A 233 3.99 -4.11 -5.62
CA PRO A 233 4.01 -5.09 -4.55
C PRO A 233 5.37 -5.14 -3.85
N HIS A 234 5.41 -5.61 -2.61
CA HIS A 234 6.63 -5.68 -1.82
C HIS A 234 7.62 -6.73 -2.35
N ASP A 235 7.10 -7.80 -2.89
CA ASP A 235 7.85 -8.93 -3.43
C ASP A 235 7.12 -9.54 -4.64
N PRO A 236 7.83 -10.33 -5.48
CA PRO A 236 7.25 -10.94 -6.67
C PRO A 236 6.12 -11.93 -6.38
N GLU A 237 6.17 -12.65 -5.25
CA GLU A 237 5.12 -13.59 -4.87
C GLU A 237 3.81 -12.83 -4.59
N SER A 238 3.89 -11.70 -3.89
CA SER A 238 2.72 -10.82 -3.68
C SER A 238 2.10 -10.37 -5.01
N TYR A 239 2.92 -10.11 -6.05
CA TYR A 239 2.42 -9.83 -7.39
C TYR A 239 1.61 -11.00 -7.95
N VAL A 240 2.13 -12.22 -7.87
CA VAL A 240 1.42 -13.43 -8.32
C VAL A 240 0.10 -13.62 -7.59
N HIS A 241 0.08 -13.43 -6.27
CA HIS A 241 -1.14 -13.53 -5.45
C HIS A 241 -2.18 -12.46 -5.82
N ARG A 242 -1.73 -11.25 -6.22
CA ARG A 242 -2.63 -10.19 -6.69
C ARG A 242 -3.24 -10.54 -8.04
N ILE A 243 -2.43 -10.87 -9.04
CA ILE A 243 -2.94 -11.17 -10.38
C ILE A 243 -3.79 -12.45 -10.40
N GLY A 244 -3.54 -13.39 -9.50
CA GLY A 244 -4.38 -14.58 -9.29
C GLY A 244 -5.81 -14.27 -8.78
N ARG A 245 -6.21 -12.99 -8.66
CA ARG A 245 -7.62 -12.62 -8.43
C ARG A 245 -8.41 -12.62 -9.73
N THR A 246 -7.77 -12.58 -10.88
CA THR A 246 -8.37 -12.75 -12.21
C THR A 246 -7.88 -14.05 -12.89
N GLY A 247 -8.37 -14.36 -14.08
CA GLY A 247 -7.97 -15.56 -14.83
C GLY A 247 -8.40 -16.88 -14.18
N ARG A 248 -9.42 -16.86 -13.31
CA ARG A 248 -9.89 -18.04 -12.57
C ARG A 248 -10.83 -18.89 -13.41
N ALA A 249 -10.93 -20.18 -13.06
CA ALA A 249 -11.83 -21.14 -13.69
C ALA A 249 -11.69 -21.22 -15.23
N GLY A 250 -10.48 -21.01 -15.76
CA GLY A 250 -10.21 -21.06 -17.21
C GLY A 250 -10.58 -19.80 -17.99
N ARG A 251 -11.05 -18.74 -17.31
CA ARG A 251 -11.31 -17.43 -17.94
C ARG A 251 -10.00 -16.71 -18.24
N THR A 252 -10.01 -15.81 -19.19
CA THR A 252 -8.92 -14.87 -19.45
C THR A 252 -8.99 -13.71 -18.47
N GLY A 253 -7.85 -13.15 -18.10
CA GLY A 253 -7.75 -11.98 -17.23
C GLY A 253 -6.70 -11.00 -17.73
N GLN A 254 -6.78 -9.77 -17.25
CA GLN A 254 -5.82 -8.72 -17.55
C GLN A 254 -5.18 -8.22 -16.25
N ALA A 255 -3.88 -7.97 -16.29
CA ALA A 255 -3.13 -7.42 -15.17
C ALA A 255 -2.26 -6.24 -15.63
N LEU A 256 -2.44 -5.09 -15.00
CA LEU A 256 -1.64 -3.89 -15.27
C LEU A 256 -0.88 -3.47 -14.02
N LEU A 257 0.41 -3.18 -14.18
CA LEU A 257 1.29 -2.75 -13.10
C LEU A 257 1.78 -1.32 -13.33
N PHE A 258 1.50 -0.42 -12.39
CA PHE A 258 2.10 0.91 -12.38
C PHE A 258 3.52 0.85 -11.80
N VAL A 259 4.48 1.31 -12.59
CA VAL A 259 5.90 1.25 -12.27
C VAL A 259 6.48 2.66 -12.26
N THR A 260 7.03 3.09 -11.14
CA THR A 260 7.82 4.31 -11.13
C THR A 260 9.23 4.04 -11.71
N PRO A 261 9.93 5.07 -12.25
CA PRO A 261 11.27 4.88 -12.79
C PRO A 261 12.28 4.24 -11.82
N ARG A 262 12.04 4.37 -10.51
CA ARG A 262 12.88 3.78 -9.45
C ARG A 262 12.61 2.29 -9.23
N GLU A 263 11.43 1.83 -9.58
CA GLU A 263 10.94 0.46 -9.35
C GLU A 263 11.19 -0.48 -10.53
N ARG A 264 11.72 0.00 -11.66
CA ARG A 264 12.01 -0.82 -12.87
C ARG A 264 12.79 -2.11 -12.59
N ARG A 265 13.59 -2.15 -11.52
CA ARG A 265 14.34 -3.36 -11.16
C ARG A 265 13.44 -4.50 -10.69
N MET A 266 12.28 -4.19 -10.12
CA MET A 266 11.31 -5.17 -9.64
C MET A 266 10.67 -5.94 -10.80
N ILE A 267 10.48 -5.31 -11.98
CA ILE A 267 9.93 -5.97 -13.17
C ILE A 267 10.71 -7.25 -13.47
N LYS A 268 12.05 -7.17 -13.56
CA LYS A 268 12.90 -8.34 -13.84
C LYS A 268 12.82 -9.44 -12.78
N GLN A 269 12.52 -9.08 -11.54
CA GLN A 269 12.32 -10.07 -10.47
C GLN A 269 10.95 -10.74 -10.62
N ILE A 270 9.90 -9.97 -10.94
CA ILE A 270 8.57 -10.48 -11.22
C ILE A 270 8.61 -11.43 -12.43
N GLU A 271 9.20 -11.02 -13.55
CA GLU A 271 9.36 -11.85 -14.76
C GLU A 271 10.08 -13.17 -14.47
N ARG A 272 11.09 -13.15 -13.60
CA ARG A 272 11.82 -14.37 -13.22
C ARG A 272 10.95 -15.33 -12.42
N VAL A 273 10.10 -14.83 -11.51
CA VAL A 273 9.21 -15.64 -10.67
C VAL A 273 8.00 -16.12 -11.45
N THR A 274 7.42 -15.26 -12.29
CA THR A 274 6.26 -15.62 -13.12
C THR A 274 6.62 -16.50 -14.31
N GLY A 275 7.89 -16.50 -14.72
CA GLY A 275 8.35 -17.17 -15.95
C GLY A 275 7.81 -16.52 -17.24
N GLN A 276 7.21 -15.34 -17.16
CA GLN A 276 6.62 -14.60 -18.27
C GLN A 276 7.19 -13.19 -18.33
N SER A 277 7.34 -12.62 -19.53
CA SER A 277 7.69 -11.22 -19.72
C SER A 277 6.43 -10.35 -19.56
N LEU A 278 6.59 -9.20 -18.90
CA LEU A 278 5.56 -8.19 -18.84
C LEU A 278 5.69 -7.25 -20.05
N GLU A 279 4.59 -6.97 -20.72
CA GLU A 279 4.57 -6.04 -21.85
C GLU A 279 4.55 -4.58 -21.37
N GLU A 280 5.46 -3.76 -21.90
CA GLU A 280 5.47 -2.32 -21.64
C GLU A 280 4.42 -1.64 -22.51
N VAL A 281 3.40 -1.05 -21.89
CA VAL A 281 2.37 -0.30 -22.60
C VAL A 281 2.51 1.19 -22.31
N LYS A 282 2.11 2.01 -23.27
CA LYS A 282 2.03 3.45 -23.10
C LYS A 282 0.69 3.83 -22.46
N LEU A 283 0.69 4.95 -21.76
CA LEU A 283 -0.56 5.53 -21.30
C LEU A 283 -1.41 5.94 -22.51
N PRO A 284 -2.75 5.79 -22.42
CA PRO A 284 -3.64 6.31 -23.44
C PRO A 284 -3.39 7.80 -23.69
N SER A 285 -3.26 8.17 -24.94
CA SER A 285 -3.12 9.56 -25.35
C SER A 285 -4.43 10.33 -25.14
N VAL A 286 -4.38 11.65 -25.27
CA VAL A 286 -5.58 12.49 -25.30
C VAL A 286 -6.52 12.05 -26.42
N ASP A 287 -5.97 11.71 -27.58
CA ASP A 287 -6.75 11.29 -28.75
C ASP A 287 -7.46 9.96 -28.49
N ASP A 288 -6.79 8.96 -27.88
CA ASP A 288 -7.39 7.66 -27.54
C ASP A 288 -8.58 7.82 -26.57
N VAL A 289 -8.44 8.70 -25.57
CA VAL A 289 -9.51 8.98 -24.60
C VAL A 289 -10.68 9.68 -25.29
N ASN A 290 -10.40 10.73 -26.09
CA ASN A 290 -11.41 11.49 -26.79
C ASN A 290 -12.17 10.63 -27.82
N GLU A 291 -11.46 9.79 -28.56
CA GLU A 291 -12.10 8.83 -29.48
C GLU A 291 -13.03 7.87 -28.73
N THR A 292 -12.61 7.37 -27.58
CA THR A 292 -13.45 6.49 -26.76
C THR A 292 -14.68 7.20 -26.22
N ARG A 293 -14.55 8.46 -25.78
CA ARG A 293 -15.68 9.28 -25.30
C ARG A 293 -16.69 9.53 -26.41
N VAL A 294 -16.21 9.95 -27.58
CA VAL A 294 -17.05 10.17 -28.75
C VAL A 294 -17.74 8.88 -29.19
N ARG A 295 -17.03 7.76 -29.21
CA ARG A 295 -17.61 6.45 -29.54
C ARG A 295 -18.73 6.07 -28.56
N ARG A 296 -18.50 6.17 -27.24
CA ARG A 296 -19.54 5.87 -26.23
C ARG A 296 -20.74 6.79 -26.35
N PHE A 297 -20.52 8.06 -26.63
CA PHE A 297 -21.58 9.01 -26.89
C PHE A 297 -22.43 8.59 -28.13
N ASN A 298 -21.78 8.21 -29.23
CA ASN A 298 -22.47 7.73 -30.44
C ASN A 298 -23.23 6.41 -30.18
N GLU A 299 -22.64 5.49 -29.40
CA GLU A 299 -23.28 4.24 -28.98
C GLU A 299 -24.53 4.51 -28.11
N SER A 300 -24.47 5.49 -27.21
CA SER A 300 -25.60 5.89 -26.37
C SER A 300 -26.76 6.45 -27.21
N ILE A 301 -26.45 7.26 -28.23
CA ILE A 301 -27.44 7.75 -29.18
C ILE A 301 -28.08 6.58 -29.95
N THR A 302 -27.25 5.66 -30.45
CA THR A 302 -27.73 4.50 -31.21
C THR A 302 -28.70 3.65 -30.37
N HIS A 303 -28.32 3.40 -29.09
CA HIS A 303 -29.18 2.67 -28.17
C HIS A 303 -30.49 3.42 -27.86
N ALA A 304 -30.44 4.74 -27.69
CA ALA A 304 -31.61 5.55 -27.44
C ALA A 304 -32.58 5.58 -28.64
N LEU A 305 -32.08 5.41 -29.88
CA LEU A 305 -32.90 5.31 -31.07
C LEU A 305 -33.74 4.03 -31.13
N GLU A 306 -33.38 3.00 -30.34
CA GLU A 306 -34.11 1.72 -30.24
C GLU A 306 -35.16 1.72 -29.11
N ASP A 307 -35.27 2.82 -28.32
CA ASP A 307 -36.19 2.91 -27.19
C ASP A 307 -37.64 2.94 -27.64
N GLU A 308 -38.52 2.16 -26.99
CA GLU A 308 -39.95 2.05 -27.30
C GLU A 308 -40.74 3.36 -27.14
N HIS A 309 -40.21 4.31 -26.37
CA HIS A 309 -40.82 5.62 -26.13
C HIS A 309 -40.32 6.72 -27.08
N LEU A 310 -39.43 6.41 -28.02
CA LEU A 310 -38.82 7.39 -28.93
C LEU A 310 -39.86 8.22 -29.68
N ASP A 311 -40.96 7.60 -30.16
CA ASP A 311 -42.00 8.31 -30.92
C ASP A 311 -42.72 9.37 -30.08
N LEU A 312 -42.91 9.13 -28.79
CA LEU A 312 -43.48 10.11 -27.87
C LEU A 312 -42.58 11.36 -27.76
N PHE A 313 -41.30 11.15 -27.53
CA PHE A 313 -40.32 12.24 -27.40
C PHE A 313 -40.11 12.95 -28.73
N ARG A 314 -40.14 12.25 -29.85
CA ARG A 314 -40.12 12.84 -31.20
C ARG A 314 -41.26 13.85 -31.39
N GLY A 315 -42.47 13.52 -30.93
CA GLY A 315 -43.62 14.44 -30.97
C GLY A 315 -43.36 15.71 -30.15
N PHE A 316 -42.81 15.61 -28.95
CA PHE A 316 -42.48 16.79 -28.13
C PHE A 316 -41.41 17.66 -28.76
N VAL A 317 -40.34 17.07 -29.30
CA VAL A 317 -39.29 17.81 -29.98
C VAL A 317 -39.79 18.52 -31.22
N GLN A 318 -40.65 17.88 -32.04
CA GLN A 318 -41.28 18.49 -33.21
C GLN A 318 -42.17 19.68 -32.82
N LEU A 319 -42.98 19.55 -31.77
CA LEU A 319 -43.80 20.63 -31.27
C LEU A 319 -42.98 21.83 -30.83
N TYR A 320 -41.91 21.58 -30.04
CA TYR A 320 -40.99 22.64 -29.61
C TYR A 320 -40.32 23.36 -30.78
N ALA A 321 -39.87 22.61 -31.79
CA ALA A 321 -39.26 23.18 -32.99
C ALA A 321 -40.27 24.06 -33.78
N ALA A 322 -41.53 23.62 -33.88
CA ALA A 322 -42.58 24.40 -34.53
C ALA A 322 -42.93 25.71 -33.80
N ASP A 323 -42.97 25.67 -32.47
CA ASP A 323 -43.32 26.82 -31.64
C ASP A 323 -42.19 27.86 -31.56
N THR A 324 -40.90 27.39 -31.55
CA THR A 324 -39.75 28.26 -31.35
C THR A 324 -39.01 28.63 -32.63
N GLY A 325 -39.20 27.88 -33.71
CA GLY A 325 -38.45 28.03 -34.96
C GLY A 325 -36.98 27.61 -34.87
N VAL A 326 -36.57 26.89 -33.80
CA VAL A 326 -35.20 26.40 -33.61
C VAL A 326 -34.98 25.15 -34.47
N ASP A 327 -33.81 25.04 -35.09
CA ASP A 327 -33.45 23.90 -35.92
C ASP A 327 -33.33 22.60 -35.08
N MET A 328 -33.70 21.48 -35.68
CA MET A 328 -33.68 20.18 -35.05
C MET A 328 -32.28 19.75 -34.62
N VAL A 329 -31.24 20.16 -35.34
CA VAL A 329 -29.83 19.90 -35.00
C VAL A 329 -29.43 20.64 -33.72
N ASP A 330 -29.86 21.91 -33.58
CA ASP A 330 -29.58 22.70 -32.40
C ASP A 330 -30.33 22.16 -31.18
N ILE A 331 -31.57 21.67 -31.35
CA ILE A 331 -32.31 21.01 -30.27
C ILE A 331 -31.62 19.71 -29.87
N ALA A 332 -31.17 18.91 -30.82
CA ALA A 332 -30.41 17.67 -30.52
C ALA A 332 -29.10 17.98 -29.80
N ALA A 333 -28.37 19.02 -30.24
CA ALA A 333 -27.14 19.46 -29.55
C ALA A 333 -27.41 19.94 -28.13
N ALA A 334 -28.49 20.71 -27.92
CA ALA A 334 -28.88 21.15 -26.56
C ALA A 334 -29.25 19.98 -25.64
N LEU A 335 -29.95 18.96 -26.16
CA LEU A 335 -30.25 17.75 -25.40
C LEU A 335 -28.98 16.95 -25.09
N ALA A 336 -28.05 16.87 -26.04
CA ALA A 336 -26.75 16.24 -25.83
C ALA A 336 -25.96 16.92 -24.71
N VAL A 337 -25.91 18.25 -24.67
CA VAL A 337 -25.29 19.02 -23.58
C VAL A 337 -25.90 18.70 -22.21
N GLN A 338 -27.22 18.45 -22.15
CA GLN A 338 -27.89 18.10 -20.89
C GLN A 338 -27.58 16.66 -20.41
N THR A 339 -27.20 15.76 -21.33
CA THR A 339 -26.88 14.37 -20.99
C THR A 339 -25.42 14.15 -20.60
N VAL A 340 -24.57 15.14 -20.86
CA VAL A 340 -23.14 15.09 -20.51
C VAL A 340 -22.94 15.82 -19.18
N ASP A 341 -22.46 15.11 -18.15
CA ASP A 341 -22.29 15.66 -16.79
C ASP A 341 -21.26 16.78 -16.72
N ASP A 342 -20.22 16.75 -17.59
CA ASP A 342 -19.15 17.74 -17.64
C ASP A 342 -18.85 18.12 -19.09
N THR A 343 -19.49 19.18 -19.55
CA THR A 343 -19.35 19.64 -20.94
C THR A 343 -18.04 20.37 -21.20
N GLU A 344 -17.44 21.01 -20.16
CA GLU A 344 -16.17 21.74 -20.31
C GLU A 344 -15.01 20.76 -20.46
N ASP A 345 -15.05 19.62 -19.76
CA ASP A 345 -14.01 18.58 -19.77
C ASP A 345 -14.38 17.35 -20.63
N PHE A 346 -15.44 17.44 -21.48
CA PHE A 346 -15.86 16.31 -22.33
C PHE A 346 -14.74 15.84 -23.28
N LEU A 347 -13.96 16.76 -23.81
CA LEU A 347 -12.75 16.44 -24.57
C LEU A 347 -11.51 16.88 -23.78
N LEU A 348 -10.60 15.96 -23.53
CA LEU A 348 -9.32 16.27 -22.92
C LEU A 348 -8.47 17.13 -23.87
N THR A 349 -7.75 18.10 -23.30
CA THR A 349 -6.85 19.00 -24.05
C THR A 349 -5.42 18.89 -23.58
N GLU A 350 -5.17 18.39 -22.34
CA GLU A 350 -3.84 18.35 -21.76
C GLU A 350 -3.22 16.96 -21.84
N GLU A 351 -2.03 16.87 -22.45
CA GLU A 351 -1.19 15.68 -22.39
C GLU A 351 -0.58 15.52 -21.00
N LEU A 352 -0.53 14.27 -20.50
CA LEU A 352 0.24 13.95 -19.31
C LEU A 352 1.72 13.98 -19.67
N GLU A 353 2.48 14.93 -19.12
CA GLU A 353 3.94 14.91 -19.21
C GLU A 353 4.47 13.64 -18.51
N VAL A 354 4.65 12.59 -19.27
CA VAL A 354 5.50 11.47 -18.89
C VAL A 354 6.93 11.96 -19.12
N GLU A 355 7.58 12.52 -18.08
CA GLU A 355 9.02 12.78 -18.17
C GLU A 355 9.68 11.47 -18.62
N ASP A 356 10.09 11.43 -19.87
CA ASP A 356 10.90 10.35 -20.41
C ASP A 356 12.21 10.34 -19.61
N TYR A 357 12.24 9.50 -18.59
CA TYR A 357 13.45 9.20 -17.85
C TYR A 357 14.33 8.32 -18.73
N GLN A 358 14.64 8.80 -19.94
CA GLN A 358 15.76 8.28 -20.71
C GLN A 358 16.96 8.39 -19.80
N GLY A 359 17.36 7.25 -19.30
CA GLY A 359 18.42 7.14 -18.33
C GLY A 359 19.55 8.08 -18.67
N ARG A 360 19.79 9.06 -17.82
CA ARG A 360 21.14 9.56 -17.66
C ARG A 360 21.97 8.34 -17.29
N GLN A 361 22.35 7.55 -18.31
CA GLN A 361 23.55 6.74 -18.24
C GLN A 361 24.63 7.71 -17.78
N ARG A 362 24.93 7.65 -16.50
CA ARG A 362 26.21 8.15 -16.02
C ARG A 362 27.25 7.29 -16.70
N SER A 363 27.56 7.66 -17.93
CA SER A 363 28.82 7.26 -18.52
C SER A 363 29.89 7.80 -17.56
N PHE A 364 30.52 6.92 -16.84
CA PHE A 364 31.79 7.20 -16.20
C PHE A 364 32.82 7.41 -17.32
N SER A 365 32.71 8.52 -18.06
CA SER A 365 33.80 9.02 -18.86
C SER A 365 34.70 9.80 -17.93
N HIS A 366 35.83 9.23 -17.63
CA HIS A 366 36.96 9.96 -17.09
C HIS A 366 37.30 11.11 -18.07
N GLY A 367 37.27 12.34 -17.57
CA GLY A 367 37.90 13.50 -18.15
C GLY A 367 37.07 14.26 -19.18
N GLY A 368 36.16 15.11 -18.73
CA GLY A 368 35.53 16.15 -19.50
C GLY A 368 35.29 17.39 -18.62
N LYS A 369 35.89 18.52 -18.99
CA LYS A 369 35.75 19.81 -18.32
C LYS A 369 34.29 20.15 -18.12
N ARG A 370 33.83 20.29 -16.85
CA ARG A 370 32.53 20.85 -16.49
C ARG A 370 32.47 22.28 -17.05
N LYS A 371 31.59 22.52 -18.03
CA LYS A 371 31.07 23.85 -18.29
C LYS A 371 30.29 24.31 -17.06
N GLU A 372 30.66 25.44 -16.48
CA GLU A 372 29.87 26.14 -15.48
C GLU A 372 28.53 26.53 -16.13
N GLY A 373 27.48 25.76 -15.80
CA GLY A 373 26.11 26.12 -16.13
C GLY A 373 25.62 27.14 -15.10
N ARG A 374 25.43 28.40 -15.51
CA ARG A 374 24.69 29.39 -14.74
C ARG A 374 23.29 28.86 -14.50
N HIS A 375 22.92 28.69 -13.23
CA HIS A 375 21.55 28.42 -12.82
C HIS A 375 20.77 29.73 -12.89
N GLN A 376 19.73 29.79 -13.69
CA GLN A 376 18.82 30.95 -13.73
C GLN A 376 17.61 30.66 -12.84
N SER A 377 17.13 31.71 -12.15
CA SER A 377 15.87 31.67 -11.40
C SER A 377 14.66 31.61 -12.35
N ARG A 378 13.47 31.26 -11.82
CA ARG A 378 12.21 31.37 -12.57
C ARG A 378 11.93 32.81 -13.06
N SER A 379 12.53 33.81 -12.43
CA SER A 379 12.46 35.21 -12.80
C SER A 379 13.59 35.66 -13.77
N GLY A 380 14.46 34.74 -14.23
CA GLY A 380 15.54 35.01 -15.17
C GLY A 380 16.80 35.61 -14.56
N LYS A 381 16.91 35.70 -13.22
CA LYS A 381 18.11 36.22 -12.53
C LYS A 381 19.18 35.14 -12.39
N ASP A 382 20.45 35.53 -12.49
CA ASP A 382 21.60 34.66 -12.23
C ASP A 382 21.66 34.32 -10.75
N LEU A 383 21.66 33.01 -10.42
CA LEU A 383 21.72 32.50 -9.06
C LEU A 383 23.12 32.03 -8.69
N VAL A 384 23.52 32.32 -7.46
CA VAL A 384 24.74 31.80 -6.81
C VAL A 384 24.40 31.03 -5.56
N SER A 385 25.22 30.04 -5.23
CA SER A 385 24.99 29.21 -4.07
C SER A 385 25.53 29.85 -2.80
N TYR A 386 24.66 30.03 -1.81
CA TYR A 386 25.01 30.53 -0.48
C TYR A 386 24.97 29.39 0.50
N ARG A 387 25.85 29.40 1.48
CA ARG A 387 25.90 28.49 2.59
C ARG A 387 25.24 29.09 3.83
N ILE A 388 24.35 28.34 4.46
CA ILE A 388 23.73 28.69 5.75
C ILE A 388 24.09 27.64 6.80
N ALA A 389 24.37 28.06 8.05
CA ALA A 389 24.87 27.22 9.13
C ALA A 389 23.78 26.34 9.82
N VAL A 390 22.71 26.00 9.08
CA VAL A 390 21.63 25.14 9.53
C VAL A 390 21.48 23.94 8.60
N GLY A 391 21.30 22.73 9.18
CA GLY A 391 21.21 21.49 8.43
C GLY A 391 20.31 20.45 9.11
N LYS A 392 20.36 19.20 8.66
CA LYS A 392 19.53 18.09 9.17
C LYS A 392 19.59 17.94 10.70
N ARG A 393 20.72 18.24 11.34
CA ARG A 393 20.87 18.21 12.80
C ARG A 393 19.93 19.18 13.52
N HIS A 394 19.57 20.27 12.86
CA HIS A 394 18.70 21.31 13.39
C HIS A 394 17.22 21.09 12.98
N LYS A 395 16.89 19.92 12.39
CA LYS A 395 15.54 19.52 11.96
C LYS A 395 14.89 20.53 10.99
N VAL A 396 15.69 21.22 10.16
CA VAL A 396 15.18 22.18 9.19
C VAL A 396 14.63 21.49 7.96
N THR A 397 13.56 22.06 7.39
CA THR A 397 12.92 21.63 6.14
C THR A 397 13.15 22.65 5.04
N PRO A 398 13.03 22.28 3.75
CA PRO A 398 13.14 23.26 2.67
C PRO A 398 12.14 24.42 2.82
N SER A 399 10.91 24.14 3.25
CA SER A 399 9.87 25.14 3.47
C SER A 399 10.22 26.11 4.60
N SER A 400 10.84 25.64 5.70
CA SER A 400 11.28 26.51 6.78
C SER A 400 12.44 27.42 6.37
N ILE A 401 13.32 26.96 5.48
CA ILE A 401 14.42 27.76 4.92
C ILE A 401 13.86 28.83 3.97
N VAL A 402 12.97 28.43 3.04
CA VAL A 402 12.34 29.38 2.11
C VAL A 402 11.54 30.43 2.87
N GLY A 403 10.71 30.01 3.85
CA GLY A 403 9.91 30.94 4.64
C GLY A 403 10.75 31.97 5.40
N ALA A 404 11.83 31.54 6.04
CA ALA A 404 12.70 32.45 6.77
C ALA A 404 13.43 33.44 5.83
N ILE A 405 13.96 32.96 4.70
CA ILE A 405 14.67 33.81 3.73
C ILE A 405 13.70 34.79 3.05
N ALA A 406 12.50 34.35 2.69
CA ALA A 406 11.51 35.20 2.05
C ALA A 406 10.96 36.27 3.01
N ASN A 407 10.62 35.90 4.26
CA ASN A 407 10.02 36.84 5.21
C ASN A 407 11.04 37.83 5.78
N GLU A 408 12.22 37.38 6.18
CA GLU A 408 13.22 38.23 6.83
C GLU A 408 14.14 38.91 5.84
N GLY A 409 14.38 38.29 4.69
CA GLY A 409 15.19 38.84 3.61
C GLY A 409 14.42 39.65 2.57
N GLY A 410 13.08 39.58 2.57
CA GLY A 410 12.26 40.25 1.54
C GLY A 410 12.48 39.71 0.12
N ILE A 411 13.02 38.50 -0.01
CA ILE A 411 13.31 37.86 -1.30
C ILE A 411 12.08 37.08 -1.76
N SER A 412 11.65 37.26 -3.00
CA SER A 412 10.56 36.45 -3.55
C SER A 412 10.93 34.95 -3.53
N SER A 413 10.00 34.11 -3.13
CA SER A 413 10.19 32.65 -3.18
C SER A 413 10.50 32.13 -4.61
N ALA A 414 10.12 32.87 -5.65
CA ALA A 414 10.44 32.58 -7.04
C ALA A 414 11.92 32.84 -7.38
N ASP A 415 12.62 33.67 -6.60
CA ASP A 415 14.04 33.98 -6.74
C ASP A 415 14.94 33.08 -5.90
N ILE A 416 14.36 32.18 -5.07
CA ILE A 416 15.07 31.13 -4.32
C ILE A 416 15.13 29.87 -5.17
N GLY A 417 16.34 29.44 -5.52
CA GLY A 417 16.58 28.31 -6.38
C GLY A 417 16.66 26.97 -5.59
N HIS A 418 17.62 26.14 -5.96
CA HIS A 418 17.79 24.81 -5.36
C HIS A 418 18.28 24.89 -3.91
N ILE A 419 17.66 24.06 -3.02
CA ILE A 419 18.07 23.94 -1.62
C ILE A 419 18.61 22.54 -1.37
N SER A 420 19.88 22.46 -0.93
CA SER A 420 20.54 21.21 -0.58
C SER A 420 20.86 21.15 0.91
N ILE A 421 20.06 20.41 1.71
CA ILE A 421 20.23 20.29 3.15
C ILE A 421 21.22 19.17 3.47
N ARG A 422 22.35 19.52 4.12
CA ARG A 422 23.39 18.61 4.57
C ARG A 422 23.29 18.35 6.07
N GLY A 423 24.28 17.68 6.66
CA GLY A 423 24.26 17.29 8.09
C GLY A 423 24.20 18.50 9.04
N ASP A 424 25.09 19.46 8.86
CA ASP A 424 25.36 20.61 9.73
C ASP A 424 25.07 21.97 9.07
N HIS A 425 24.92 22.03 7.74
CA HIS A 425 24.69 23.22 6.97
C HIS A 425 23.78 22.95 5.77
N SER A 426 23.26 23.99 5.13
CA SER A 426 22.52 23.87 3.87
C SER A 426 23.10 24.83 2.82
N LEU A 427 22.95 24.46 1.56
CA LEU A 427 23.28 25.32 0.41
C LEU A 427 21.96 25.77 -0.21
N VAL A 428 21.85 27.07 -0.48
CA VAL A 428 20.67 27.72 -1.06
C VAL A 428 21.11 28.60 -2.22
N ASP A 429 20.50 28.38 -3.37
CA ASP A 429 20.77 29.22 -4.54
C ASP A 429 19.88 30.45 -4.48
N MET A 430 20.51 31.65 -4.49
CA MET A 430 19.85 32.95 -4.43
C MET A 430 20.50 33.91 -5.41
N PRO A 431 19.86 35.08 -5.75
CA PRO A 431 20.42 36.05 -6.64
C PRO A 431 21.84 36.49 -6.24
N ALA A 432 22.71 36.68 -7.23
CA ALA A 432 24.10 37.08 -7.02
C ALA A 432 24.24 38.52 -6.49
N ASP A 433 23.26 39.35 -6.77
CA ASP A 433 23.20 40.77 -6.48
C ASP A 433 22.27 41.10 -5.31
N LEU A 434 22.45 40.40 -4.18
CA LEU A 434 21.69 40.70 -2.99
C LEU A 434 22.05 42.08 -2.42
N PRO A 435 21.06 42.97 -2.15
CA PRO A 435 21.28 44.21 -1.46
C PRO A 435 21.93 44.00 -0.09
N GLN A 436 22.83 44.89 0.33
CA GLN A 436 23.55 44.78 1.59
C GLN A 436 22.61 44.69 2.80
N GLU A 437 21.49 45.42 2.77
CA GLU A 437 20.46 45.37 3.81
C GLU A 437 19.82 43.99 3.97
N VAL A 438 19.55 43.29 2.84
CA VAL A 438 19.01 41.93 2.81
C VAL A 438 20.02 40.95 3.38
N PHE A 439 21.30 41.11 3.01
CA PHE A 439 22.38 40.28 3.53
C PHE A 439 22.53 40.43 5.05
N ASP A 440 22.50 41.67 5.55
CA ASP A 440 22.62 41.98 6.98
C ASP A 440 21.41 41.48 7.79
N ASN A 441 20.19 41.51 7.24
CA ASN A 441 19.00 40.96 7.85
C ASN A 441 19.08 39.42 7.90
N LEU A 442 19.50 38.79 6.84
CA LEU A 442 19.67 37.34 6.79
C LEU A 442 20.76 36.83 7.74
N GLN A 443 21.82 37.62 7.97
CA GLN A 443 22.86 37.31 8.97
C GLN A 443 22.28 37.18 10.40
N LYS A 444 21.23 37.93 10.73
CA LYS A 444 20.56 37.94 12.05
C LYS A 444 19.40 36.97 12.13
N THR A 445 18.98 36.37 11.00
CA THR A 445 17.84 35.48 10.87
C THR A 445 18.10 34.14 11.59
N ARG A 446 17.06 33.61 12.26
CA ARG A 446 17.11 32.31 12.91
C ARG A 446 16.15 31.33 12.28
N ILE A 447 16.61 30.10 12.09
CA ILE A 447 15.77 28.96 11.67
C ILE A 447 15.86 27.89 12.75
N SER A 448 14.74 27.44 13.27
CA SER A 448 14.70 26.47 14.40
C SER A 448 15.56 26.91 15.59
N GLY A 449 15.60 28.23 15.89
CA GLY A 449 16.38 28.81 17.00
C GLY A 449 17.86 29.02 16.73
N GLN A 450 18.39 28.58 15.59
CA GLN A 450 19.80 28.73 15.20
C GLN A 450 20.00 29.87 14.21
N LEU A 451 21.05 30.68 14.38
CA LEU A 451 21.46 31.69 13.41
C LEU A 451 21.91 31.03 12.11
N ILE A 452 21.48 31.59 10.97
CA ILE A 452 21.78 30.97 9.67
C ILE A 452 23.18 31.24 9.15
N HIS A 453 23.85 32.31 9.61
CA HIS A 453 25.21 32.70 9.16
C HIS A 453 25.39 32.54 7.66
N LEU A 454 24.81 33.47 6.91
CA LEU A 454 24.81 33.45 5.45
C LEU A 454 26.21 33.74 4.91
N GLU A 455 26.78 32.85 4.11
CA GLU A 455 28.07 32.99 3.47
C GLU A 455 27.98 32.57 1.99
N LEU A 456 28.72 33.20 1.10
CA LEU A 456 28.84 32.72 -0.27
C LEU A 456 29.56 31.36 -0.29
N ASP A 457 29.02 30.35 -0.96
CA ASP A 457 29.67 29.03 -1.04
C ASP A 457 30.90 29.12 -1.95
N PRO A 458 32.12 28.93 -1.41
CA PRO A 458 33.36 29.00 -2.20
C PRO A 458 33.56 27.75 -3.10
N GLY A 459 32.57 26.87 -3.22
CA GLY A 459 32.65 25.63 -3.99
C GLY A 459 33.48 24.53 -3.33
N PRO A 460 33.54 23.34 -3.93
CA PRO A 460 34.23 22.18 -3.35
C PRO A 460 35.75 22.43 -3.26
N PRO A 461 36.41 22.00 -2.19
CA PRO A 461 37.82 22.30 -1.86
C PRO A 461 38.85 21.83 -2.91
N ALA A 462 38.44 21.08 -3.93
CA ALA A 462 39.31 20.59 -5.01
C ALA A 462 39.73 21.66 -6.02
N ASN A 463 39.07 22.82 -6.06
CA ASN A 463 39.34 23.89 -7.04
C ASN A 463 40.10 25.09 -6.48
N ARG A 464 40.65 24.99 -5.25
CA ARG A 464 41.47 26.08 -4.70
C ARG A 464 42.93 25.92 -5.17
N PRO A 465 43.54 26.91 -5.82
CA PRO A 465 44.98 26.89 -6.08
C PRO A 465 45.72 26.84 -4.72
N GLY A 466 46.33 25.71 -4.36
CA GLY A 466 47.10 25.57 -3.11
C GLY A 466 46.62 24.46 -2.15
N ALA A 467 45.42 23.88 -2.31
CA ALA A 467 44.86 22.88 -1.37
C ALA A 467 45.68 21.57 -1.27
N LEU A 468 46.45 21.24 -2.30
CA LEU A 468 47.29 20.04 -2.33
C LEU A 468 48.53 20.11 -1.42
N LYS A 469 48.98 21.31 -1.00
CA LYS A 469 50.12 21.47 -0.09
C LYS A 469 49.72 21.42 1.38
N GLN A 470 48.49 21.79 1.72
CA GLN A 470 48.02 21.80 3.11
C GLN A 470 47.56 20.40 3.55
N ALA A 471 46.89 19.63 2.70
CA ALA A 471 46.46 18.25 3.01
C ALA A 471 47.64 17.28 3.25
N LYS A 472 48.81 17.57 2.65
CA LYS A 472 50.05 16.80 2.92
C LYS A 472 50.74 17.20 4.23
N ARG A 473 50.59 18.46 4.70
CA ARG A 473 51.13 18.95 5.99
C ARG A 473 50.30 18.41 7.17
N ASP A 474 48.98 18.40 7.07
CA ASP A 474 48.11 17.92 8.15
C ASP A 474 48.17 16.41 8.31
N LYS A 475 48.48 15.62 7.28
CA LYS A 475 48.75 14.18 7.40
C LYS A 475 50.10 13.89 8.09
N LYS A 476 51.09 14.82 8.05
CA LYS A 476 52.41 14.63 8.69
C LYS A 476 52.40 15.02 10.15
N GLN A 477 51.46 15.88 10.62
CA GLN A 477 51.31 16.25 12.03
C GLN A 477 50.41 15.31 12.85
N LYS A 478 49.55 14.47 12.20
CA LYS A 478 48.72 13.48 12.90
C LYS A 478 49.36 12.11 13.11
N GLY A 479 50.67 11.96 12.82
CA GLY A 479 51.39 10.68 12.87
C GLY A 479 51.99 10.29 14.22
N ASN A 480 51.79 11.03 15.31
CA ASN A 480 52.49 10.77 16.56
C ASN A 480 51.61 10.74 17.82
N TYR A 481 50.41 10.14 17.73
CA TYR A 481 49.69 9.74 18.95
C TYR A 481 49.62 8.21 19.01
N LYS A 482 50.49 7.63 19.82
CA LYS A 482 50.49 6.21 20.19
C LYS A 482 49.20 5.88 20.94
N ARG A 483 48.40 5.02 20.38
CA ARG A 483 47.28 4.37 21.09
C ARG A 483 47.82 3.40 22.13
N PRO A 484 47.30 3.36 23.38
CA PRO A 484 47.66 2.34 24.35
C PRO A 484 47.14 0.96 23.88
N LYS A 485 48.04 -0.03 23.96
CA LYS A 485 47.77 -1.44 23.65
C LYS A 485 46.74 -1.99 24.64
N LYS A 486 45.57 -2.44 24.11
CA LYS A 486 44.70 -3.36 24.85
C LYS A 486 45.35 -4.74 24.84
N TYR A 487 45.63 -5.24 26.01
CA TYR A 487 46.09 -6.61 26.26
C TYR A 487 45.02 -7.61 25.78
N SER A 488 45.36 -8.42 24.80
CA SER A 488 44.63 -9.63 24.46
C SER A 488 45.24 -10.79 25.24
N ARG A 489 44.50 -11.31 26.18
CA ARG A 489 44.84 -12.53 26.92
C ARG A 489 44.39 -13.73 26.09
N LYS A 490 45.32 -14.36 25.37
CA LYS A 490 45.14 -15.73 24.87
C LYS A 490 45.15 -16.65 26.09
N GLN A 491 44.17 -17.49 26.24
CA GLN A 491 44.28 -18.74 26.97
C GLN A 491 43.75 -19.86 26.04
N ASN A 492 44.71 -20.62 25.56
CA ASN A 492 44.53 -22.03 25.25
C ASN A 492 44.31 -22.75 26.58
N HIS A 493 43.34 -23.60 26.68
CA HIS A 493 43.55 -24.84 27.43
C HIS A 493 42.60 -25.94 26.95
N ASP A 494 43.23 -27.05 26.85
CA ASP A 494 42.84 -28.39 26.48
C ASP A 494 41.74 -29.01 27.35
N ARG A 495 41.23 -30.06 26.78
CA ARG A 495 40.43 -31.19 27.28
C ARG A 495 40.69 -31.62 28.73
N SER A 496 39.63 -32.03 29.36
CA SER A 496 39.35 -33.33 30.00
C SER A 496 38.55 -33.20 31.28
N ASP A 497 37.48 -33.99 31.28
CA ASP A 497 36.90 -34.72 32.44
C ASP A 497 36.87 -34.04 33.81
N TRP A 498 35.69 -33.97 34.39
CA TRP A 498 35.34 -34.72 35.58
C TRP A 498 33.86 -34.58 35.99
N LYS A 499 33.32 -35.76 36.25
CA LYS A 499 32.02 -36.06 36.86
C LYS A 499 31.90 -35.57 38.31
N ASN A 500 30.65 -35.34 38.70
CA ASN A 500 30.08 -35.48 40.03
C ASN A 500 30.48 -34.53 41.14
N ARG A 501 29.49 -33.81 41.64
CA ARG A 501 28.98 -34.04 43.02
C ARG A 501 27.81 -33.11 43.36
N ASN A 502 26.73 -33.77 43.83
CA ASN A 502 25.69 -33.25 44.72
C ASN A 502 26.20 -32.33 45.83
N ASN A 503 25.49 -31.30 46.21
CA ASN A 503 24.76 -31.21 47.50
C ASN A 503 24.18 -29.80 47.76
N ARG A 504 22.89 -29.79 48.01
CA ARG A 504 22.14 -29.17 49.11
C ARG A 504 22.67 -27.87 49.75
N LYS A 505 21.78 -26.86 49.76
CA LYS A 505 21.13 -26.32 50.99
C LYS A 505 20.28 -25.11 50.60
N ASP A 506 19.00 -25.25 50.74
CA ASP A 506 18.08 -24.60 51.68
C ASP A 506 18.49 -23.17 52.11
N TRP A 507 17.64 -22.24 51.80
CA TRP A 507 17.17 -21.21 52.70
C TRP A 507 15.89 -20.50 52.19
N ASN A 508 14.82 -20.67 52.92
CA ASN A 508 13.59 -19.90 53.04
C ASN A 508 13.60 -19.40 54.54
N PRO A 509 12.74 -18.56 55.06
CA PRO A 509 11.77 -17.60 54.52
C PRO A 509 11.66 -16.28 55.36
N ARG A 510 10.52 -15.54 55.12
CA ARG A 510 9.83 -14.52 55.97
C ARG A 510 10.21 -13.07 55.66
N SER A 511 9.21 -12.22 55.32
CA SER A 511 8.17 -11.72 56.21
C SER A 511 7.08 -10.95 55.45
N THR A 512 5.88 -11.34 55.61
CA THR A 512 4.61 -10.66 55.91
C THR A 512 4.66 -9.15 56.11
N LYS A 513 3.78 -8.41 55.40
CA LYS A 513 2.91 -7.42 56.03
C LYS A 513 1.64 -7.20 55.21
N SER A 514 0.57 -7.58 55.83
CA SER A 514 -0.83 -7.29 55.57
C SER A 514 -1.15 -5.80 55.73
N TYR A 515 -2.04 -5.27 54.89
CA TYR A 515 -2.87 -4.13 55.26
C TYR A 515 -4.22 -4.22 54.55
N GLN A 516 -5.28 -4.45 55.25
CA GLN A 516 -6.67 -4.10 55.02
C GLN A 516 -7.14 -3.29 56.24
N PRO A 517 -8.36 -2.70 56.29
CA PRO A 517 -9.22 -2.03 55.31
C PRO A 517 -9.77 -0.70 55.85
N GLY A 518 -10.49 0.04 55.04
CA GLY A 518 -11.25 1.20 55.55
C GLY A 518 -12.37 1.54 54.57
N GLY A 519 -13.57 1.07 54.91
CA GLY A 519 -14.78 1.40 54.21
C GLY A 519 -15.35 2.79 54.59
N LYS A 520 -16.18 3.32 53.71
CA LYS A 520 -17.39 4.11 54.09
C LYS A 520 -18.32 4.17 52.87
N GLY A 521 -19.50 3.70 53.10
CA GLY A 521 -20.62 3.77 52.19
C GLY A 521 -21.26 5.14 52.13
N TYR A 522 -22.02 5.34 51.06
CA TYR A 522 -23.22 6.20 51.09
C TYR A 522 -24.23 5.65 50.09
N SER A 523 -25.35 5.22 50.67
CA SER A 523 -26.60 4.90 49.98
C SER A 523 -27.32 6.19 49.57
N LYS A 524 -27.95 6.22 48.41
CA LYS A 524 -29.24 6.89 48.24
C LYS A 524 -30.07 6.19 47.16
N LYS A 525 -31.17 5.62 47.64
CA LYS A 525 -32.38 5.30 46.90
C LYS A 525 -32.97 6.57 46.29
N ASN A 526 -33.55 6.46 45.12
CA ASN A 526 -34.84 7.05 44.86
C ASN A 526 -35.59 6.27 43.78
N ASP A 527 -36.68 5.69 44.23
CA ASP A 527 -37.83 5.24 43.45
C ASP A 527 -38.46 6.43 42.72
N PHE A 528 -38.94 6.25 41.51
CA PHE A 528 -40.23 6.82 41.12
C PHE A 528 -40.91 5.95 40.04
N SER A 529 -42.08 5.53 40.36
CA SER A 529 -43.15 4.84 39.68
C SER A 529 -43.63 5.52 38.38
N GLY A 530 -43.94 4.73 37.39
CA GLY A 530 -45.24 4.54 36.76
C GLY A 530 -45.83 5.71 35.94
N HIS A 531 -46.13 5.42 34.68
CA HIS A 531 -47.50 5.55 34.17
C HIS A 531 -47.67 4.91 32.78
N LYS A 532 -48.70 4.07 32.70
CA LYS A 532 -49.32 3.53 31.48
C LYS A 532 -50.10 4.65 30.77
N HIS A 533 -50.15 4.56 29.42
CA HIS A 533 -51.31 4.75 28.53
C HIS A 533 -50.74 4.80 27.11
N GLY A 534 -51.15 4.08 26.14
CA GLY A 534 -52.47 3.62 25.75
C GLY A 534 -52.90 4.27 24.44
N LYS A 535 -53.01 3.39 23.40
CA LYS A 535 -53.89 3.48 22.21
C LYS A 535 -53.57 4.39 21.02
N LYS A 536 -53.43 3.68 19.87
CA LYS A 536 -54.18 3.86 18.61
C LYS A 536 -53.91 5.13 17.76
N HIS A 537 -53.31 4.99 16.65
CA HIS A 537 -53.92 4.76 15.34
C HIS A 537 -52.84 4.28 14.37
#